data_bc9098172b80eb26c8354692b958db7a
#
_entry.id   bc9098172b80eb26c8354692b958db7a
#
_cell.length_a   1.000
_cell.length_b   1.000
_cell.length_c   1.000
_cell.angle_alpha   90.00
_cell.angle_beta   90.00
_cell.angle_gamma   90.00
#
_symmetry.space_group_name_H-M   'P 1'
#
loop_
_entity.id
_entity.type
_entity.pdbx_description
1 polymer ?
#
loop_
_entity_poly.entity_id
_entity_poly.type
_entity_poly.pdbx_seq_one_letter_code
_entity_poly.pdbx_strand_id
1 'polypeptide(L)'
;MEQIINKIKLKLKETLPGQDAQYIMAPMKRRKNDIKKLGEKDFKRSAVMLVICSDEKNNLFIPLTQRYSYTGAHSGQISLPGGKVDEDDLNFTNTALRECFEEIGIENDKIEILGNLTPLFIPVSKYLVEPVVGFCSLKNVAFSKSEREVKKIVKFFLSDLMNENIIKTGLIETTNGEKIKAPYFEVEGLIVWGATAMILNEFKTILCGLK
;
A
#
# COMPACT_ATOMS: atom_id res chain seq x y z
N MET A 1 -3.16 -20.13 8.73
CA MET A 1 -3.61 -18.75 8.40
C MET A 1 -3.74 -17.89 9.65
N GLU A 2 -4.61 -18.22 10.60
CA GLU A 2 -4.77 -17.45 11.85
C GLU A 2 -3.48 -17.18 12.63
N GLN A 3 -2.60 -18.17 12.74
CA GLN A 3 -1.32 -17.98 13.44
C GLN A 3 -0.45 -16.87 12.82
N ILE A 4 -0.38 -16.78 11.48
CA ILE A 4 0.41 -15.73 10.82
C ILE A 4 -0.25 -14.36 10.97
N ILE A 5 -1.58 -14.29 10.89
CA ILE A 5 -2.32 -13.04 11.10
C ILE A 5 -2.12 -12.52 12.53
N ASN A 6 -2.22 -13.40 13.53
CA ASN A 6 -1.95 -13.04 14.93
C ASN A 6 -0.49 -12.56 15.14
N LYS A 7 0.50 -13.22 14.51
CA LYS A 7 1.89 -12.76 14.56
C LYS A 7 2.05 -11.37 13.94
N ILE A 8 1.43 -11.11 12.78
CA ILE A 8 1.43 -9.79 12.14
C ILE A 8 0.83 -8.75 13.09
N LYS A 9 -0.35 -9.04 13.67
CA LYS A 9 -1.04 -8.14 14.60
C LYS A 9 -0.21 -7.80 15.83
N LEU A 10 0.55 -8.76 16.34
CA LEU A 10 1.48 -8.52 17.46
C LEU A 10 2.66 -7.65 17.03
N LYS A 11 3.27 -7.95 15.88
CA LYS A 11 4.40 -7.18 15.34
C LYS A 11 4.06 -5.73 15.02
N LEU A 12 2.84 -5.46 14.57
CA LEU A 12 2.38 -4.09 14.31
C LEU A 12 2.22 -3.24 15.58
N LYS A 13 2.25 -3.86 16.78
CA LYS A 13 2.25 -3.16 18.09
C LYS A 13 3.65 -2.87 18.63
N GLU A 14 4.69 -3.47 18.02
CA GLU A 14 6.08 -3.25 18.38
C GLU A 14 6.65 -2.00 17.67
N THR A 15 7.94 -1.73 17.88
CA THR A 15 8.65 -0.70 17.11
C THR A 15 8.71 -1.11 15.64
N LEU A 16 8.12 -0.29 14.79
CA LEU A 16 8.05 -0.55 13.35
C LEU A 16 9.42 -0.32 12.67
N PRO A 17 9.71 -1.03 11.56
CA PRO A 17 10.90 -0.80 10.76
C PRO A 17 11.00 0.63 10.19
N GLY A 18 9.86 1.26 9.95
CA GLY A 18 9.76 2.68 9.65
C GLY A 18 10.41 3.09 8.33
N GLN A 19 10.87 4.34 8.34
CA GLN A 19 11.48 4.94 7.15
C GLN A 19 12.71 4.17 6.67
N ASP A 20 13.45 3.48 7.53
CA ASP A 20 14.63 2.71 7.12
C ASP A 20 14.23 1.60 6.14
N ALA A 21 13.15 0.87 6.42
CA ALA A 21 12.61 -0.11 5.51
C ALA A 21 11.94 0.52 4.27
N GLN A 22 11.16 1.60 4.46
CA GLN A 22 10.47 2.28 3.36
C GLN A 22 11.47 2.80 2.31
N TYR A 23 12.55 3.43 2.74
CA TYR A 23 13.49 4.11 1.85
C TYR A 23 14.42 3.18 1.06
N ILE A 24 14.45 1.87 1.34
CA ILE A 24 15.05 0.87 0.45
C ILE A 24 14.38 0.91 -0.94
N MET A 25 13.07 1.19 -0.98
CA MET A 25 12.30 1.29 -2.22
C MET A 25 12.13 2.73 -2.73
N ALA A 26 12.81 3.69 -2.14
CA ALA A 26 12.73 5.07 -2.59
C ALA A 26 13.47 5.29 -3.91
N PRO A 27 12.95 6.13 -4.83
CA PRO A 27 13.72 6.61 -5.98
C PRO A 27 15.06 7.21 -5.55
N MET A 28 16.13 6.99 -6.32
CA MET A 28 17.51 7.32 -5.92
C MET A 28 17.73 8.78 -5.46
N LYS A 29 16.93 9.72 -6.00
CA LYS A 29 17.02 11.15 -5.65
C LYS A 29 16.19 11.54 -4.45
N ARG A 30 15.37 10.62 -3.89
CA ARG A 30 14.47 10.93 -2.78
C ARG A 30 15.22 10.93 -1.45
N ARG A 31 15.18 12.06 -0.74
CA ARG A 31 15.77 12.20 0.61
C ARG A 31 14.73 11.81 1.68
N LYS A 32 15.20 11.27 2.80
CA LYS A 32 14.35 11.06 3.99
C LYS A 32 13.82 12.41 4.48
N ASN A 33 12.52 12.45 4.76
CA ASN A 33 11.87 13.63 5.32
C ASN A 33 11.65 13.42 6.81
N ASP A 34 11.94 14.44 7.59
CA ASP A 34 11.55 14.45 9.00
C ASP A 34 10.10 14.93 9.10
N ILE A 35 9.20 13.97 9.13
CA ILE A 35 7.74 14.22 9.19
C ILE A 35 7.38 15.08 10.42
N LYS A 36 8.13 14.93 11.53
CA LYS A 36 7.89 15.70 12.76
C LYS A 36 8.12 17.21 12.60
N LYS A 37 8.84 17.62 11.55
CA LYS A 37 9.09 19.03 11.23
C LYS A 37 8.08 19.63 10.28
N LEU A 38 7.14 18.83 9.73
CA LEU A 38 6.08 19.32 8.85
C LEU A 38 4.97 19.93 9.70
N GLY A 39 4.58 21.16 9.38
CA GLY A 39 3.36 21.76 9.93
C GLY A 39 2.12 21.19 9.26
N GLU A 40 0.97 21.27 9.92
CA GLU A 40 -0.31 20.74 9.38
C GLU A 40 -0.71 21.34 8.03
N LYS A 41 -0.22 22.54 7.70
CA LYS A 41 -0.47 23.21 6.41
C LYS A 41 0.44 22.72 5.27
N ASP A 42 1.47 21.94 5.59
CA ASP A 42 2.47 21.52 4.62
C ASP A 42 2.05 20.29 3.81
N PHE A 43 0.99 19.60 4.25
CA PHE A 43 0.53 18.37 3.60
C PHE A 43 -0.99 18.20 3.65
N LYS A 44 -1.47 17.41 2.71
CA LYS A 44 -2.83 16.86 2.69
C LYS A 44 -2.83 15.50 3.34
N ARG A 45 -3.88 15.14 4.05
CA ARG A 45 -4.03 13.85 4.71
C ARG A 45 -4.68 12.83 3.77
N SER A 46 -4.16 11.61 3.81
CA SER A 46 -4.71 10.48 3.06
C SER A 46 -4.47 9.18 3.82
N ALA A 47 -5.23 8.16 3.49
CA ALA A 47 -5.01 6.82 4.02
C ALA A 47 -5.07 5.77 2.90
N VAL A 48 -4.35 4.66 3.09
CA VAL A 48 -4.40 3.50 2.20
C VAL A 48 -4.64 2.23 3.01
N MET A 49 -5.34 1.27 2.42
CA MET A 49 -5.61 -0.02 3.03
C MET A 49 -4.67 -1.09 2.46
N LEU A 50 -3.80 -1.65 3.30
CA LEU A 50 -3.09 -2.88 3.03
C LEU A 50 -3.93 -4.02 3.60
N VAL A 51 -4.91 -4.50 2.83
CA VAL A 51 -5.75 -5.61 3.27
C VAL A 51 -5.13 -6.94 2.83
N ILE A 52 -5.00 -7.87 3.77
CA ILE A 52 -4.58 -9.24 3.50
C ILE A 52 -5.82 -10.07 3.23
N CYS A 53 -5.88 -10.68 2.06
CA CYS A 53 -6.96 -11.57 1.63
C CYS A 53 -6.44 -13.00 1.44
N SER A 54 -7.33 -13.97 1.32
CA SER A 54 -6.99 -15.34 0.96
C SER A 54 -7.73 -15.80 -0.31
N ASP A 55 -7.05 -16.60 -1.13
CA ASP A 55 -7.66 -17.29 -2.26
C ASP A 55 -8.32 -18.62 -1.83
N GLU A 56 -8.90 -19.33 -2.79
CA GLU A 56 -9.54 -20.65 -2.57
C GLU A 56 -8.57 -21.69 -1.99
N LYS A 57 -7.27 -21.56 -2.27
CA LYS A 57 -6.20 -22.45 -1.79
C LYS A 57 -5.61 -22.01 -0.47
N ASN A 58 -6.19 -20.97 0.18
CA ASN A 58 -5.68 -20.29 1.38
C ASN A 58 -4.31 -19.62 1.20
N ASN A 59 -3.90 -19.29 -0.04
CA ASN A 59 -2.73 -18.44 -0.26
C ASN A 59 -3.10 -16.99 0.10
N LEU A 60 -2.25 -16.36 0.91
CA LEU A 60 -2.45 -14.98 1.31
C LEU A 60 -1.90 -14.02 0.26
N PHE A 61 -2.65 -12.97 -0.05
CA PHE A 61 -2.27 -11.93 -1.00
C PHE A 61 -2.79 -10.56 -0.57
N ILE A 62 -2.19 -9.51 -1.13
CA ILE A 62 -2.62 -8.12 -1.00
C ILE A 62 -3.21 -7.71 -2.35
N PRO A 63 -4.49 -7.31 -2.43
CA PRO A 63 -5.04 -6.72 -3.65
C PRO A 63 -4.45 -5.32 -3.86
N LEU A 64 -3.95 -5.08 -5.06
CA LEU A 64 -3.50 -3.78 -5.53
C LEU A 64 -4.41 -3.34 -6.66
N THR A 65 -4.63 -2.04 -6.77
CA THR A 65 -5.45 -1.43 -7.84
C THR A 65 -4.55 -0.84 -8.92
N GLN A 66 -4.84 -1.12 -10.20
CA GLN A 66 -4.31 -0.39 -11.32
C GLN A 66 -5.26 0.73 -11.67
N ARG A 67 -4.81 1.98 -11.60
CA ARG A 67 -5.62 3.14 -12.01
C ARG A 67 -5.72 3.23 -13.53
N TYR A 68 -6.82 3.84 -14.03
CA TYR A 68 -6.89 4.20 -15.44
C TYR A 68 -5.81 5.24 -15.80
N SER A 69 -5.37 5.22 -17.06
CA SER A 69 -4.47 6.26 -17.57
C SER A 69 -5.27 7.53 -17.85
N TYR A 70 -4.92 8.62 -17.18
CA TYR A 70 -5.50 9.95 -17.35
C TYR A 70 -4.40 11.02 -17.30
N THR A 71 -4.72 12.25 -17.66
CA THR A 71 -3.76 13.36 -17.53
C THR A 71 -3.65 13.79 -16.07
N GLY A 72 -2.60 13.36 -15.36
CA GLY A 72 -2.42 13.71 -13.95
C GLY A 72 -1.39 12.86 -13.21
N ALA A 73 -1.08 13.23 -11.99
CA ALA A 73 -0.19 12.47 -11.12
C ALA A 73 -0.77 11.08 -10.81
N HIS A 74 0.10 10.07 -10.77
CA HIS A 74 -0.26 8.66 -10.47
C HIS A 74 -1.13 7.94 -11.53
N SER A 75 -1.26 8.50 -12.75
CA SER A 75 -1.97 7.88 -13.86
C SER A 75 -1.40 6.50 -14.22
N GLY A 76 -2.27 5.48 -14.35
CA GLY A 76 -1.88 4.12 -14.71
C GLY A 76 -1.02 3.36 -13.69
N GLN A 77 -0.70 3.97 -12.55
CA GLN A 77 0.12 3.34 -11.51
C GLN A 77 -0.63 2.27 -10.75
N ILE A 78 0.15 1.36 -10.18
CA ILE A 78 -0.35 0.35 -9.24
C ILE A 78 -0.25 0.92 -7.82
N SER A 79 -1.35 0.83 -7.07
CA SER A 79 -1.42 1.34 -5.70
C SER A 79 -2.17 0.39 -4.76
N LEU A 80 -1.99 0.59 -3.48
CA LEU A 80 -2.94 0.11 -2.47
C LEU A 80 -4.25 0.88 -2.65
N PRO A 81 -5.43 0.29 -2.40
CA PRO A 81 -6.68 1.02 -2.31
C PRO A 81 -6.57 2.16 -1.30
N GLY A 82 -7.02 3.36 -1.67
CA GLY A 82 -6.92 4.50 -0.77
C GLY A 82 -7.04 5.86 -1.43
N GLY A 83 -7.27 6.87 -0.60
CA GLY A 83 -7.50 8.23 -1.05
C GLY A 83 -7.37 9.28 0.03
N LYS A 84 -7.95 10.41 -0.20
CA LYS A 84 -7.98 11.56 0.72
C LYS A 84 -8.88 11.28 1.92
N VAL A 85 -8.52 11.90 3.04
CA VAL A 85 -9.46 12.04 4.17
C VAL A 85 -10.62 12.93 3.73
N ASP A 86 -11.84 12.44 3.90
CA ASP A 86 -13.07 13.20 3.70
C ASP A 86 -13.53 13.83 5.02
N GLU A 87 -14.42 14.85 4.94
CA GLU A 87 -14.93 15.57 6.12
C GLU A 87 -15.72 14.64 7.06
N ASP A 88 -16.36 13.61 6.50
CA ASP A 88 -17.13 12.61 7.25
C ASP A 88 -16.27 11.48 7.85
N ASP A 89 -14.98 11.41 7.51
CA ASP A 89 -14.09 10.38 8.03
C ASP A 89 -13.66 10.71 9.47
N LEU A 90 -14.05 9.88 10.44
CA LEU A 90 -13.71 10.07 11.85
C LEU A 90 -12.20 9.94 12.13
N ASN A 91 -11.50 9.15 11.34
CA ASN A 91 -10.06 8.88 11.46
C ASN A 91 -9.52 8.22 10.18
N PHE A 92 -8.20 8.03 10.10
CA PHE A 92 -7.53 7.40 8.94
C PHE A 92 -7.98 5.97 8.65
N THR A 93 -8.38 5.22 9.68
CA THR A 93 -8.91 3.86 9.49
C THR A 93 -10.24 3.91 8.74
N ASN A 94 -11.12 4.87 9.07
CA ASN A 94 -12.37 5.06 8.35
C ASN A 94 -12.13 5.45 6.88
N THR A 95 -11.19 6.36 6.62
CA THR A 95 -10.77 6.69 5.25
C THR A 95 -10.31 5.46 4.50
N ALA A 96 -9.39 4.66 5.08
CA ALA A 96 -8.84 3.48 4.43
C ALA A 96 -9.91 2.41 4.16
N LEU A 97 -10.85 2.20 5.07
CA LEU A 97 -11.98 1.28 4.91
C LEU A 97 -12.94 1.76 3.83
N ARG A 98 -13.35 3.03 3.84
CA ARG A 98 -14.23 3.64 2.84
C ARG A 98 -13.65 3.50 1.44
N GLU A 99 -12.40 3.91 1.25
CA GLU A 99 -11.70 3.84 -0.04
C GLU A 99 -11.52 2.39 -0.51
N CYS A 100 -11.23 1.46 0.41
CA CYS A 100 -11.15 0.03 0.10
C CYS A 100 -12.50 -0.51 -0.41
N PHE A 101 -13.60 -0.12 0.22
CA PHE A 101 -14.93 -0.48 -0.24
C PHE A 101 -15.25 0.14 -1.60
N GLU A 102 -14.99 1.44 -1.79
CA GLU A 102 -15.25 2.17 -3.04
C GLU A 102 -14.44 1.63 -4.22
N GLU A 103 -13.15 1.33 -4.03
CA GLU A 103 -12.26 0.88 -5.10
C GLU A 103 -12.38 -0.61 -5.45
N ILE A 104 -12.52 -1.49 -4.42
CA ILE A 104 -12.46 -2.95 -4.63
C ILE A 104 -13.63 -3.74 -4.05
N GLY A 105 -14.61 -3.08 -3.39
CA GLY A 105 -15.86 -3.67 -2.97
C GLY A 105 -15.80 -4.57 -1.74
N ILE A 106 -14.77 -4.46 -0.89
CA ILE A 106 -14.73 -5.23 0.37
C ILE A 106 -15.47 -4.46 1.45
N GLU A 107 -16.53 -5.05 1.99
CA GLU A 107 -17.32 -4.45 3.07
C GLU A 107 -16.49 -4.26 4.34
N ASN A 108 -16.69 -3.13 5.02
CA ASN A 108 -15.89 -2.71 6.18
C ASN A 108 -15.96 -3.71 7.35
N ASP A 109 -17.12 -4.33 7.57
CA ASP A 109 -17.35 -5.34 8.63
C ASP A 109 -16.64 -6.67 8.35
N LYS A 110 -16.12 -6.90 7.14
CA LYS A 110 -15.34 -8.06 6.75
C LYS A 110 -13.84 -7.86 6.96
N ILE A 111 -13.41 -6.66 7.34
CA ILE A 111 -11.99 -6.33 7.55
C ILE A 111 -11.70 -6.17 9.04
N GLU A 112 -10.93 -7.09 9.60
CA GLU A 112 -10.33 -6.93 10.90
C GLU A 112 -9.10 -6.00 10.78
N ILE A 113 -9.08 -4.89 11.52
CA ILE A 113 -7.91 -4.00 11.57
C ILE A 113 -6.83 -4.62 12.47
N LEU A 114 -5.65 -4.80 11.91
CA LEU A 114 -4.49 -5.37 12.60
C LEU A 114 -3.59 -4.31 13.23
N GLY A 115 -3.51 -3.12 12.61
CA GLY A 115 -2.69 -2.00 13.05
C GLY A 115 -2.33 -1.07 11.90
N ASN A 116 -1.34 -0.20 12.11
CA ASN A 116 -0.88 0.75 11.10
C ASN A 116 0.62 0.52 10.84
N LEU A 117 1.08 0.92 9.65
CA LEU A 117 2.50 1.10 9.35
C LEU A 117 2.92 2.55 9.58
N THR A 118 4.20 2.83 9.36
CA THR A 118 4.75 4.17 9.53
C THR A 118 4.20 5.11 8.45
N PRO A 119 3.71 6.30 8.84
CA PRO A 119 3.24 7.30 7.89
C PRO A 119 4.32 7.66 6.86
N LEU A 120 3.89 7.88 5.61
CA LEU A 120 4.79 8.21 4.50
C LEU A 120 4.41 9.55 3.87
N PHE A 121 5.30 10.54 3.95
CA PHE A 121 5.11 11.79 3.24
C PHE A 121 5.56 11.68 1.76
N ILE A 122 4.70 12.11 0.84
CA ILE A 122 4.96 12.11 -0.61
C ILE A 122 5.17 13.56 -1.08
N PRO A 123 6.42 14.02 -1.30
CA PRO A 123 6.71 15.43 -1.60
C PRO A 123 6.03 15.95 -2.87
N VAL A 124 5.96 15.13 -3.92
CA VAL A 124 5.43 15.53 -5.25
C VAL A 124 3.97 15.92 -5.18
N SER A 125 3.17 15.17 -4.42
CA SER A 125 1.72 15.43 -4.26
C SER A 125 1.38 16.13 -2.95
N LYS A 126 2.37 16.31 -2.05
CA LYS A 126 2.21 16.86 -0.70
C LYS A 126 1.20 16.07 0.14
N TYR A 127 1.13 14.75 -0.02
CA TYR A 127 0.31 13.89 0.82
C TYR A 127 1.14 13.27 1.94
N LEU A 128 0.58 13.29 3.15
CA LEU A 128 0.96 12.39 4.24
C LEU A 128 -0.01 11.21 4.20
N VAL A 129 0.53 10.04 3.90
CA VAL A 129 -0.22 8.80 3.75
C VAL A 129 -0.11 7.97 5.01
N GLU A 130 -1.25 7.60 5.59
CA GLU A 130 -1.37 6.68 6.72
C GLU A 130 -1.70 5.28 6.20
N PRO A 131 -0.77 4.32 6.25
CA PRO A 131 -1.07 2.96 5.81
C PRO A 131 -1.72 2.16 6.94
N VAL A 132 -2.94 1.71 6.71
CA VAL A 132 -3.70 0.84 7.61
C VAL A 132 -3.56 -0.60 7.14
N VAL A 133 -3.28 -1.52 8.07
CA VAL A 133 -3.17 -2.96 7.78
C VAL A 133 -4.43 -3.66 8.30
N GLY A 134 -5.09 -4.40 7.41
CA GLY A 134 -6.28 -5.17 7.72
C GLY A 134 -6.19 -6.61 7.24
N PHE A 135 -7.05 -7.46 7.75
CA PHE A 135 -7.26 -8.83 7.29
C PHE A 135 -8.72 -9.03 6.91
N CYS A 136 -8.95 -9.46 5.66
CA CYS A 136 -10.30 -9.83 5.21
C CYS A 136 -10.63 -11.25 5.65
N SER A 137 -11.67 -11.40 6.47
CA SER A 137 -12.12 -12.69 7.00
C SER A 137 -12.82 -13.58 5.96
N LEU A 138 -13.21 -13.02 4.82
CA LEU A 138 -13.86 -13.76 3.75
C LEU A 138 -12.86 -14.66 3.02
N LYS A 139 -13.21 -15.92 2.83
CA LYS A 139 -12.48 -16.80 1.92
C LYS A 139 -12.90 -16.50 0.49
N ASN A 140 -11.91 -16.44 -0.40
CA ASN A 140 -12.13 -16.22 -1.83
C ASN A 140 -12.97 -14.97 -2.12
N VAL A 141 -12.45 -13.81 -1.72
CA VAL A 141 -13.13 -12.51 -1.89
C VAL A 141 -13.50 -12.27 -3.34
N ALA A 142 -14.78 -12.10 -3.62
CA ALA A 142 -15.27 -11.59 -4.89
C ALA A 142 -15.11 -10.06 -4.89
N PHE A 143 -14.18 -9.55 -5.68
CA PHE A 143 -13.98 -8.12 -5.80
C PHE A 143 -15.02 -7.47 -6.70
N SER A 144 -15.56 -6.34 -6.27
CA SER A 144 -16.39 -5.45 -7.07
C SER A 144 -15.61 -4.16 -7.32
N LYS A 145 -14.84 -4.10 -8.41
CA LYS A 145 -14.01 -2.93 -8.70
C LYS A 145 -14.83 -1.72 -9.13
N SER A 146 -14.41 -0.53 -8.72
CA SER A 146 -14.93 0.73 -9.26
C SER A 146 -14.59 0.85 -10.75
N GLU A 147 -15.59 0.80 -11.62
CA GLU A 147 -15.39 0.93 -13.08
C GLU A 147 -14.90 2.33 -13.49
N ARG A 148 -14.98 3.32 -12.61
CA ARG A 148 -14.50 4.69 -12.87
C ARG A 148 -13.03 4.87 -12.51
N GLU A 149 -12.53 4.17 -11.47
CA GLU A 149 -11.23 4.44 -10.87
C GLU A 149 -10.25 3.30 -11.08
N VAL A 150 -10.74 2.05 -11.08
CA VAL A 150 -9.93 0.85 -11.07
C VAL A 150 -10.04 0.11 -12.40
N LYS A 151 -8.95 0.11 -13.17
CA LYS A 151 -8.82 -0.62 -14.41
C LYS A 151 -8.74 -2.13 -14.17
N LYS A 152 -7.90 -2.54 -13.21
CA LYS A 152 -7.63 -3.95 -12.86
C LYS A 152 -7.28 -4.06 -11.39
N ILE A 153 -7.70 -5.16 -10.75
CA ILE A 153 -7.19 -5.59 -9.45
C ILE A 153 -6.11 -6.64 -9.68
N VAL A 154 -4.98 -6.49 -9.00
CA VAL A 154 -3.77 -7.32 -9.13
C VAL A 154 -3.52 -7.99 -7.77
N LYS A 155 -3.26 -9.29 -7.76
CA LYS A 155 -2.98 -10.04 -6.52
C LYS A 155 -1.47 -10.12 -6.28
N PHE A 156 -0.98 -9.47 -5.25
CA PHE A 156 0.40 -9.61 -4.82
C PHE A 156 0.48 -10.63 -3.68
N PHE A 157 0.90 -11.85 -4.00
CA PHE A 157 0.98 -12.92 -3.01
C PHE A 157 2.05 -12.64 -1.95
N LEU A 158 1.75 -12.95 -0.68
CA LEU A 158 2.71 -12.77 0.41
C LEU A 158 3.95 -13.65 0.24
N SER A 159 3.81 -14.83 -0.36
CA SER A 159 4.94 -15.70 -0.73
C SER A 159 5.92 -14.99 -1.65
N ASP A 160 5.40 -14.27 -2.65
CA ASP A 160 6.23 -13.53 -3.61
C ASP A 160 6.86 -12.30 -2.95
N LEU A 161 6.08 -11.55 -2.16
CA LEU A 161 6.59 -10.41 -1.42
C LEU A 161 7.75 -10.79 -0.48
N MET A 162 7.70 -11.97 0.15
CA MET A 162 8.75 -12.48 1.03
C MET A 162 9.99 -13.03 0.28
N ASN A 163 9.95 -13.16 -1.04
CA ASN A 163 11.11 -13.57 -1.82
C ASN A 163 12.21 -12.49 -1.71
N GLU A 164 13.43 -12.92 -1.38
CA GLU A 164 14.58 -12.01 -1.21
C GLU A 164 14.94 -11.29 -2.52
N ASN A 165 14.76 -11.96 -3.66
CA ASN A 165 15.10 -11.46 -4.98
C ASN A 165 13.94 -10.72 -5.68
N ILE A 166 12.85 -10.40 -4.96
CA ILE A 166 11.68 -9.73 -5.57
C ILE A 166 11.95 -8.28 -5.96
N ILE A 167 12.93 -7.62 -5.32
CA ILE A 167 13.25 -6.22 -5.58
C ILE A 167 14.13 -6.13 -6.83
N LYS A 168 13.63 -5.44 -7.84
CA LYS A 168 14.35 -5.09 -9.07
C LYS A 168 14.66 -3.59 -9.08
N THR A 169 15.62 -3.18 -9.92
CA THR A 169 15.93 -1.76 -10.13
C THR A 169 15.94 -1.45 -11.63
N GLY A 170 15.31 -0.37 -12.04
CA GLY A 170 15.23 0.01 -13.43
C GLY A 170 14.88 1.47 -13.65
N LEU A 171 14.82 1.87 -14.93
CA LEU A 171 14.31 3.18 -15.35
C LEU A 171 12.80 3.09 -15.46
N ILE A 172 12.11 3.92 -14.72
CA ILE A 172 10.65 4.00 -14.69
C ILE A 172 10.25 5.34 -15.31
N GLU A 173 9.39 5.31 -16.31
CA GLU A 173 8.83 6.51 -16.90
C GLU A 173 7.68 7.01 -16.02
N THR A 174 7.78 8.28 -15.63
CA THR A 174 6.75 8.95 -14.83
C THR A 174 5.68 9.56 -15.73
N THR A 175 4.56 9.95 -15.15
CA THR A 175 3.42 10.53 -15.91
C THR A 175 3.74 11.84 -16.65
N ASN A 176 4.80 12.52 -16.27
CA ASN A 176 5.31 13.72 -16.97
C ASN A 176 6.41 13.40 -17.99
N GLY A 177 6.64 12.11 -18.32
CA GLY A 177 7.65 11.67 -19.29
C GLY A 177 9.10 11.64 -18.75
N GLU A 178 9.33 11.99 -17.50
CA GLU A 178 10.65 11.91 -16.89
C GLU A 178 11.01 10.45 -16.58
N LYS A 179 12.24 10.03 -16.88
CA LYS A 179 12.76 8.70 -16.53
C LYS A 179 13.52 8.78 -15.20
N ILE A 180 13.05 8.02 -14.21
CA ILE A 180 13.62 7.96 -12.87
C ILE A 180 14.15 6.56 -12.60
N LYS A 181 15.40 6.46 -12.15
CA LYS A 181 15.94 5.17 -11.66
C LYS A 181 15.39 4.90 -10.28
N ALA A 182 14.65 3.80 -10.14
CA ALA A 182 14.03 3.42 -8.88
C ALA A 182 13.99 1.90 -8.69
N PRO A 183 14.00 1.42 -7.43
CA PRO A 183 13.62 0.06 -7.10
C PRO A 183 12.11 -0.13 -7.30
N TYR A 184 11.72 -1.37 -7.64
CA TYR A 184 10.33 -1.74 -7.84
C TYR A 184 10.09 -3.23 -7.58
N PHE A 185 8.84 -3.60 -7.34
CA PHE A 185 8.35 -4.97 -7.42
C PHE A 185 7.70 -5.19 -8.79
N GLU A 186 7.85 -6.38 -9.34
CA GLU A 186 7.11 -6.80 -10.53
C GLU A 186 6.02 -7.79 -10.12
N VAL A 187 4.77 -7.45 -10.36
CA VAL A 187 3.59 -8.23 -9.98
C VAL A 187 2.73 -8.42 -11.20
N GLU A 188 2.49 -9.64 -11.64
CA GLU A 188 1.75 -9.97 -12.86
C GLU A 188 2.23 -9.17 -14.11
N GLY A 189 3.53 -8.94 -14.23
CA GLY A 189 4.13 -8.14 -15.33
C GLY A 189 3.95 -6.63 -15.20
N LEU A 190 3.41 -6.14 -14.08
CA LEU A 190 3.21 -4.73 -13.79
C LEU A 190 4.23 -4.23 -12.77
N ILE A 191 4.64 -2.96 -12.92
CA ILE A 191 5.65 -2.32 -12.06
C ILE A 191 4.96 -1.65 -10.87
N VAL A 192 5.31 -2.08 -9.67
CA VAL A 192 4.90 -1.46 -8.39
C VAL A 192 6.08 -0.71 -7.81
N TRP A 193 6.03 0.61 -7.78
CA TRP A 193 7.13 1.48 -7.36
C TRP A 193 6.66 2.67 -6.51
N GLY A 194 7.55 3.55 -6.12
CA GLY A 194 7.23 4.79 -5.39
C GLY A 194 6.62 4.52 -4.02
N ALA A 195 5.59 5.29 -3.65
CA ALA A 195 4.99 5.22 -2.33
C ALA A 195 4.43 3.83 -1.99
N THR A 196 3.75 3.20 -2.95
CA THR A 196 3.21 1.85 -2.78
C THR A 196 4.29 0.82 -2.47
N ALA A 197 5.39 0.83 -3.25
CA ALA A 197 6.51 -0.08 -3.00
C ALA A 197 7.22 0.21 -1.67
N MET A 198 7.32 1.47 -1.26
CA MET A 198 7.90 1.87 0.02
C MET A 198 7.09 1.32 1.20
N ILE A 199 5.76 1.45 1.15
CA ILE A 199 4.84 0.91 2.17
C ILE A 199 4.91 -0.62 2.21
N LEU A 200 4.84 -1.27 1.04
CA LEU A 200 4.94 -2.72 0.93
C LEU A 200 6.27 -3.28 1.44
N ASN A 201 7.37 -2.53 1.28
CA ASN A 201 8.67 -2.99 1.77
C ASN A 201 8.80 -2.91 3.30
N GLU A 202 8.18 -1.93 3.93
CA GLU A 202 8.07 -1.92 5.39
C GLU A 202 7.30 -3.15 5.88
N PHE A 203 6.17 -3.46 5.25
CA PHE A 203 5.38 -4.65 5.56
C PHE A 203 6.17 -5.95 5.27
N LYS A 204 6.89 -6.03 4.14
CA LYS A 204 7.82 -7.14 3.84
C LYS A 204 8.81 -7.35 4.98
N THR A 205 9.41 -6.28 5.50
CA THR A 205 10.39 -6.35 6.58
C THR A 205 9.77 -6.95 7.85
N ILE A 206 8.53 -6.58 8.16
CA ILE A 206 7.77 -7.17 9.27
C ILE A 206 7.54 -8.67 9.03
N LEU A 207 7.08 -9.06 7.84
CA LEU A 207 6.82 -10.47 7.49
C LEU A 207 8.10 -11.33 7.58
N CYS A 208 9.22 -10.83 7.09
CA CYS A 208 10.51 -11.53 7.16
C CYS A 208 11.00 -11.73 8.61
N GLY A 209 10.64 -10.84 9.51
CA GLY A 209 10.93 -10.95 10.95
C GLY A 209 10.01 -11.91 11.72
N LEU A 210 9.03 -12.57 11.06
CA LEU A 210 8.11 -13.54 11.67
C LEU A 210 8.63 -15.00 11.59
N LYS A 211 9.74 -15.20 10.87
CA LYS A 211 10.36 -16.53 10.69
C LYS A 211 10.96 -17.07 11.98
#